data_e8c2d0cea6ab33aeadef456c384eb0f0
#
_entry.id   e8c2d0cea6ab33aeadef456c384eb0f0
#
_cell.length_a   1.000
_cell.length_b   1.000
_cell.length_c   1.000
_cell.angle_alpha   90.00
_cell.angle_beta   90.00
_cell.angle_gamma   90.00
#
_symmetry.space_group_name_H-M   'P 1'
#
loop_
_entity.id
_entity.type
_entity.pdbx_description
1 polymer ?
#
loop_
_entity_poly.entity_id
_entity_poly.type
_entity_poly.pdbx_seq_one_letter_code
_entity_poly.pdbx_strand_id
1 'polypeptide(L)'
;MKFSLIKVKDVLEIPEIANVHFFEFEKDYFTEEDSHPFCELIFSYSGTIEISAENYKGKLRKGELLIHCAEERHALKSHKNKKTTVVIIGFKCNSECLKSFSKRPLRLSDNETKELARIVKEGRNVFAPPYDVPVYDMKKKENQIWGSEQMLRSLLENFLVELVRNHVIREEKNDTDGSADFKSEEILAYVDAHYTEKLILDEMAFLFNTNRSAFCKKFKALTGKTFVNYVSDKKLDEFFKLLSETKLSLSEIAAQLGFDSTAYLCRFFKKHTGKTPKGYRLKNNIKT
;
A
#
# COMPACT_ATOMS: atom_id res chain seq x y z
N MET A 1 31.81 -38.12 -0.52
CA MET A 1 31.77 -36.85 -1.24
C MET A 1 31.99 -35.73 -0.22
N LYS A 2 32.92 -34.78 -0.46
CA LYS A 2 33.07 -33.57 0.35
C LYS A 2 32.43 -32.43 -0.42
N PHE A 3 31.38 -31.83 0.14
CA PHE A 3 30.77 -30.62 -0.41
C PHE A 3 31.45 -29.39 0.18
N SER A 4 31.83 -28.44 -0.66
CA SER A 4 32.33 -27.14 -0.21
C SER A 4 31.17 -26.14 -0.13
N LEU A 5 31.00 -25.48 1.02
CA LEU A 5 30.06 -24.41 1.20
C LEU A 5 30.74 -23.08 0.85
N ILE A 6 30.00 -22.19 0.17
CA ILE A 6 30.45 -20.86 -0.19
C ILE A 6 29.79 -19.87 0.80
N LYS A 7 30.60 -18.98 1.37
CA LYS A 7 30.05 -17.85 2.14
C LYS A 7 29.41 -16.84 1.17
N VAL A 8 28.14 -16.58 1.35
CA VAL A 8 27.43 -15.52 0.65
C VAL A 8 27.68 -14.21 1.39
N LYS A 9 28.00 -13.15 0.64
CA LYS A 9 28.26 -11.81 1.20
C LYS A 9 27.05 -10.92 0.97
N ASP A 10 26.54 -10.34 2.04
CA ASP A 10 25.51 -9.30 1.95
C ASP A 10 26.15 -7.99 1.49
N VAL A 11 25.55 -7.36 0.50
CA VAL A 11 25.95 -6.05 -0.04
C VAL A 11 25.00 -4.94 0.40
N LEU A 12 23.84 -5.34 0.90
CA LEU A 12 22.78 -4.48 1.41
C LEU A 12 22.04 -5.27 2.50
N GLU A 13 21.78 -4.61 3.62
CA GLU A 13 21.04 -5.17 4.75
C GLU A 13 19.99 -4.18 5.21
N ILE A 14 18.77 -4.68 5.46
CA ILE A 14 17.65 -3.92 6.00
C ILE A 14 17.24 -4.52 7.36
N PRO A 15 17.83 -4.06 8.47
CA PRO A 15 17.53 -4.58 9.80
C PRO A 15 16.14 -4.18 10.29
N GLU A 16 15.62 -3.01 9.87
CA GLU A 16 14.35 -2.47 10.35
C GLU A 16 13.58 -1.78 9.23
N ILE A 17 12.25 -1.91 9.26
CA ILE A 17 11.31 -1.22 8.35
C ILE A 17 10.37 -0.39 9.21
N ALA A 18 10.30 0.92 8.97
CA ALA A 18 9.48 1.85 9.72
C ALA A 18 8.02 1.83 9.26
N ASN A 19 7.79 1.86 7.96
CA ASN A 19 6.45 1.92 7.39
C ASN A 19 6.39 1.39 5.96
N VAL A 20 5.16 1.09 5.51
CA VAL A 20 4.82 0.78 4.10
C VAL A 20 3.47 1.41 3.80
N HIS A 21 3.47 2.59 3.22
CA HIS A 21 2.29 3.38 2.91
C HIS A 21 1.93 3.34 1.42
N PHE A 22 0.64 3.39 1.16
CA PHE A 22 0.06 3.73 -0.14
C PHE A 22 -1.08 4.70 0.11
N PHE A 23 -0.91 5.97 -0.21
CA PHE A 23 -1.93 6.98 0.07
C PHE A 23 -2.02 8.06 -1.00
N GLU A 24 -3.15 8.75 -1.03
CA GLU A 24 -3.44 9.85 -1.91
C GLU A 24 -3.21 11.17 -1.19
N PHE A 25 -2.30 11.98 -1.69
CA PHE A 25 -2.16 13.37 -1.29
C PHE A 25 -3.32 14.20 -1.83
N GLU A 26 -3.96 14.96 -0.97
CA GLU A 26 -4.95 15.95 -1.36
C GLU A 26 -4.29 17.10 -2.16
N LYS A 27 -5.13 17.93 -2.78
CA LYS A 27 -4.66 18.94 -3.75
C LYS A 27 -3.64 19.91 -3.18
N ASP A 28 -3.82 20.34 -1.95
CA ASP A 28 -2.97 21.35 -1.28
C ASP A 28 -2.06 20.72 -0.22
N TYR A 29 -1.82 19.41 -0.33
CA TYR A 29 -1.02 18.70 0.64
C TYR A 29 0.44 19.15 0.59
N PHE A 30 1.02 19.36 1.73
CA PHE A 30 2.45 19.56 1.93
C PHE A 30 2.88 18.94 3.27
N THR A 31 4.15 18.54 3.37
CA THR A 31 4.79 18.22 4.63
C THR A 31 5.63 19.41 5.08
N GLU A 32 5.78 19.61 6.39
CA GLU A 32 6.87 20.40 6.90
C GLU A 32 8.21 19.74 6.56
N GLU A 33 9.30 20.52 6.62
CA GLU A 33 10.65 19.96 6.44
C GLU A 33 10.96 19.06 7.63
N ASP A 34 11.29 17.81 7.36
CA ASP A 34 11.56 16.76 8.34
C ASP A 34 12.85 16.01 7.99
N SER A 35 13.44 15.35 8.99
CA SER A 35 14.53 14.39 8.81
C SER A 35 14.39 13.26 9.82
N HIS A 36 14.77 12.07 9.45
CA HIS A 36 14.63 10.87 10.27
C HIS A 36 15.80 9.89 10.05
N PRO A 37 16.12 9.02 11.05
CA PRO A 37 17.30 8.16 11.02
C PRO A 37 17.12 6.89 10.16
N PHE A 38 16.33 6.97 9.09
CA PHE A 38 16.10 5.89 8.13
C PHE A 38 15.95 6.43 6.71
N CYS A 39 16.18 5.59 5.73
CA CYS A 39 15.95 5.92 4.31
C CYS A 39 14.46 5.91 4.01
N GLU A 40 14.01 6.77 3.09
CA GLU A 40 12.63 6.82 2.63
C GLU A 40 12.57 6.69 1.11
N LEU A 41 11.98 5.60 0.64
CA LEU A 41 11.66 5.38 -0.76
C LEU A 41 10.31 6.04 -1.07
N ILE A 42 10.27 6.91 -2.07
CA ILE A 42 9.06 7.55 -2.55
C ILE A 42 8.86 7.20 -4.01
N PHE A 43 7.71 6.63 -4.35
CA PHE A 43 7.31 6.32 -5.71
C PHE A 43 6.00 7.02 -6.05
N SER A 44 5.98 7.78 -7.15
CA SER A 44 4.74 8.39 -7.65
C SER A 44 3.98 7.41 -8.54
N TYR A 45 2.94 6.80 -7.99
CA TYR A 45 2.05 5.91 -8.75
C TYR A 45 1.15 6.69 -9.71
N SER A 46 0.60 7.82 -9.28
CA SER A 46 -0.18 8.70 -10.15
C SER A 46 0.04 10.16 -9.80
N GLY A 47 0.00 11.03 -10.80
CA GLY A 47 0.19 12.47 -10.62
C GLY A 47 1.66 12.88 -10.57
N THR A 48 1.94 13.97 -9.88
CA THR A 48 3.29 14.55 -9.73
C THR A 48 3.38 15.21 -8.36
N ILE A 49 4.45 14.97 -7.64
CA ILE A 49 4.78 15.69 -6.41
C ILE A 49 6.02 16.56 -6.61
N GLU A 50 6.09 17.65 -5.88
CA GLU A 50 7.28 18.49 -5.76
C GLU A 50 8.06 18.02 -4.53
N ILE A 51 9.35 17.83 -4.70
CA ILE A 51 10.28 17.43 -3.65
C ILE A 51 11.25 18.56 -3.40
N SER A 52 11.43 18.92 -2.15
CA SER A 52 12.49 19.81 -1.66
C SER A 52 13.33 19.03 -0.66
N ALA A 53 14.51 18.61 -1.08
CA ALA A 53 15.45 17.86 -0.24
C ALA A 53 16.87 18.41 -0.39
N GLU A 54 17.79 18.02 0.48
CA GLU A 54 19.18 18.48 0.41
C GLU A 54 19.85 18.08 -0.90
N ASN A 55 19.62 16.84 -1.34
CA ASN A 55 20.25 16.28 -2.52
C ASN A 55 19.45 16.47 -3.81
N TYR A 56 18.15 16.80 -3.70
CA TYR A 56 17.28 16.97 -4.86
C TYR A 56 16.19 18.00 -4.63
N LYS A 57 16.05 18.95 -5.58
CA LYS A 57 14.91 19.87 -5.64
C LYS A 57 14.26 19.76 -7.02
N GLY A 58 13.01 19.33 -7.06
CA GLY A 58 12.34 19.14 -8.35
C GLY A 58 11.02 18.39 -8.25
N LYS A 59 10.68 17.71 -9.33
CA LYS A 59 9.41 16.99 -9.46
C LYS A 59 9.64 15.50 -9.59
N LEU A 60 8.88 14.73 -8.84
CA LEU A 60 8.73 13.30 -9.03
C LEU A 60 7.43 13.05 -9.78
N ARG A 61 7.53 12.53 -11.02
CA ARG A 61 6.41 12.32 -11.92
C ARG A 61 5.90 10.89 -11.81
N LYS A 62 4.70 10.62 -12.32
CA LYS A 62 4.15 9.27 -12.41
C LYS A 62 5.17 8.26 -12.94
N GLY A 63 5.35 7.15 -12.22
CA GLY A 63 6.29 6.08 -12.55
C GLY A 63 7.74 6.37 -12.15
N GLU A 64 7.98 7.48 -11.45
CA GLU A 64 9.32 7.83 -10.97
C GLU A 64 9.44 7.55 -9.47
N LEU A 65 10.63 7.11 -9.06
CA LEU A 65 11.05 6.79 -7.70
C LEU A 65 12.23 7.68 -7.31
N LEU A 66 12.29 8.06 -6.04
CA LEU A 66 13.43 8.69 -5.38
C LEU A 66 13.63 8.02 -4.02
N ILE A 67 14.86 8.00 -3.51
CA ILE A 67 15.14 7.51 -2.15
C ILE A 67 15.86 8.62 -1.38
N HIS A 68 15.24 9.14 -0.33
CA HIS A 68 15.94 9.99 0.65
C HIS A 68 16.83 9.12 1.52
N CYS A 69 18.05 9.58 1.75
CA CYS A 69 18.95 8.92 2.68
C CYS A 69 18.56 9.24 4.15
N ALA A 70 19.03 8.40 5.07
CA ALA A 70 18.87 8.71 6.49
C ALA A 70 19.44 10.09 6.82
N GLU A 71 18.77 10.82 7.72
CA GLU A 71 19.09 12.18 8.18
C GLU A 71 19.01 13.27 7.08
N GLU A 72 18.62 12.96 5.86
CA GLU A 72 18.43 13.94 4.79
C GLU A 72 17.15 14.76 5.06
N ARG A 73 17.28 16.08 5.14
CA ARG A 73 16.11 16.97 5.25
C ARG A 73 15.33 17.00 3.96
N HIS A 74 14.03 16.80 4.07
CA HIS A 74 13.16 16.79 2.92
C HIS A 74 11.74 17.24 3.24
N ALA A 75 11.03 17.71 2.22
CA ALA A 75 9.62 18.06 2.25
C ALA A 75 8.95 17.70 0.93
N LEU A 76 7.68 17.36 1.00
CA LEU A 76 6.85 16.95 -0.13
C LEU A 76 5.69 17.91 -0.30
N LYS A 77 5.30 18.18 -1.55
CA LYS A 77 4.15 19.03 -1.86
C LYS A 77 3.41 18.55 -3.10
N SER A 78 2.08 18.58 -3.07
CA SER A 78 1.24 18.34 -4.23
C SER A 78 1.51 19.36 -5.34
N HIS A 79 1.71 18.88 -6.58
CA HIS A 79 2.00 19.74 -7.71
C HIS A 79 0.74 20.33 -8.34
N LYS A 80 0.70 21.67 -8.49
CA LYS A 80 -0.42 22.39 -9.14
C LYS A 80 -1.79 22.04 -8.59
N ASN A 81 -1.91 21.88 -7.30
CA ASN A 81 -3.18 21.57 -6.63
C ASN A 81 -3.89 20.35 -7.24
N LYS A 82 -3.13 19.31 -7.61
CA LYS A 82 -3.67 18.04 -8.09
C LYS A 82 -3.41 16.93 -7.09
N LYS A 83 -4.37 16.04 -6.95
CA LYS A 83 -4.19 14.80 -6.18
C LYS A 83 -3.08 13.95 -6.77
N THR A 84 -2.29 13.36 -5.91
CA THR A 84 -1.17 12.48 -6.29
C THR A 84 -1.16 11.26 -5.39
N THR A 85 -1.10 10.08 -5.98
CA THR A 85 -1.01 8.83 -5.22
C THR A 85 0.44 8.38 -5.17
N VAL A 86 0.91 8.06 -3.98
CA VAL A 86 2.31 7.69 -3.73
C VAL A 86 2.42 6.39 -2.93
N VAL A 87 3.53 5.70 -3.14
CA VAL A 87 4.05 4.68 -2.23
C VAL A 87 5.18 5.30 -1.44
N ILE A 88 5.17 5.14 -0.13
CA ILE A 88 6.28 5.54 0.75
C ILE A 88 6.67 4.34 1.61
N ILE A 89 7.98 4.02 1.61
CA ILE A 89 8.54 2.93 2.41
C ILE A 89 9.74 3.47 3.18
N GLY A 90 9.62 3.49 4.51
CA GLY A 90 10.69 3.87 5.43
C GLY A 90 11.46 2.63 5.91
N PHE A 91 12.79 2.64 5.79
CA PHE A 91 13.63 1.50 6.19
C PHE A 91 15.05 1.92 6.58
N LYS A 92 15.64 1.23 7.54
CA LYS A 92 17.07 1.40 7.85
C LYS A 92 17.93 0.68 6.82
N CYS A 93 18.90 1.39 6.26
CA CYS A 93 19.92 0.85 5.40
C CYS A 93 21.13 1.79 5.38
N ASN A 94 22.31 1.24 5.64
CA ASN A 94 23.56 2.02 5.67
C ASN A 94 24.40 1.84 4.39
N SER A 95 23.80 1.29 3.33
CA SER A 95 24.54 1.00 2.11
C SER A 95 24.76 2.26 1.26
N GLU A 96 26.01 2.60 0.99
CA GLU A 96 26.41 3.75 0.17
C GLU A 96 25.83 3.71 -1.25
N CYS A 97 25.49 2.51 -1.77
CA CYS A 97 24.96 2.35 -3.12
C CYS A 97 23.59 3.05 -3.31
N LEU A 98 22.85 3.31 -2.21
CA LEU A 98 21.56 3.99 -2.28
C LEU A 98 21.69 5.51 -2.45
N LYS A 99 22.83 6.11 -2.16
CA LYS A 99 23.05 7.57 -2.29
C LYS A 99 22.88 8.11 -3.71
N SER A 100 23.04 7.27 -4.72
CA SER A 100 22.81 7.66 -6.11
C SER A 100 21.34 7.95 -6.39
N PHE A 101 20.41 7.30 -5.67
CA PHE A 101 18.97 7.44 -5.84
C PHE A 101 18.37 8.65 -5.12
N SER A 102 19.14 9.38 -4.28
CA SER A 102 18.71 10.64 -3.66
C SER A 102 18.92 11.86 -4.56
N LYS A 103 19.76 11.73 -5.60
CA LYS A 103 20.19 12.85 -6.43
C LYS A 103 19.32 13.10 -7.66
N ARG A 104 18.59 12.11 -8.13
CA ARG A 104 17.72 12.21 -9.30
C ARG A 104 16.60 11.17 -9.25
N PRO A 105 15.40 11.52 -9.74
CA PRO A 105 14.34 10.54 -9.94
C PRO A 105 14.76 9.42 -10.89
N LEU A 106 14.34 8.22 -10.58
CA LEU A 106 14.50 7.04 -11.38
C LEU A 106 13.14 6.60 -11.92
N ARG A 107 13.02 6.37 -13.24
CA ARG A 107 11.82 5.78 -13.81
C ARG A 107 11.88 4.26 -13.68
N LEU A 108 10.88 3.69 -12.99
CA LEU A 108 10.76 2.24 -12.89
C LEU A 108 10.23 1.62 -14.18
N SER A 109 10.78 0.47 -14.53
CA SER A 109 10.19 -0.44 -15.51
C SER A 109 8.92 -1.10 -14.98
N ASP A 110 8.14 -1.74 -15.86
CA ASP A 110 6.95 -2.50 -15.47
C ASP A 110 7.28 -3.62 -14.49
N ASN A 111 8.42 -4.30 -14.65
CA ASN A 111 8.85 -5.36 -13.74
C ASN A 111 9.22 -4.81 -12.35
N GLU A 112 9.96 -3.72 -12.29
CA GLU A 112 10.31 -3.05 -11.02
C GLU A 112 9.05 -2.53 -10.31
N THR A 113 8.07 -2.03 -11.06
CA THR A 113 6.78 -1.62 -10.51
C THR A 113 5.99 -2.81 -9.93
N LYS A 114 6.06 -4.00 -10.57
CA LYS A 114 5.46 -5.23 -10.06
C LYS A 114 6.09 -5.67 -8.74
N GLU A 115 7.42 -5.64 -8.66
CA GLU A 115 8.13 -6.00 -7.43
C GLU A 115 7.80 -5.01 -6.30
N LEU A 116 7.74 -3.71 -6.58
CA LEU A 116 7.30 -2.71 -5.60
C LEU A 116 5.86 -2.97 -5.11
N ALA A 117 4.95 -3.37 -6.01
CA ALA A 117 3.58 -3.75 -5.64
C ALA A 117 3.54 -4.99 -4.72
N ARG A 118 4.44 -5.98 -4.94
CA ARG A 118 4.58 -7.13 -4.04
C ARG A 118 5.04 -6.72 -2.65
N ILE A 119 5.97 -5.77 -2.54
CA ILE A 119 6.43 -5.23 -1.26
C ILE A 119 5.28 -4.57 -0.52
N VAL A 120 4.50 -3.71 -1.19
CA VAL A 120 3.33 -3.05 -0.59
C VAL A 120 2.30 -4.08 -0.13
N LYS A 121 2.04 -5.11 -0.93
CA LYS A 121 1.12 -6.20 -0.58
C LYS A 121 1.60 -6.96 0.66
N GLU A 122 2.89 -7.29 0.75
CA GLU A 122 3.45 -7.96 1.92
C GLU A 122 3.48 -7.04 3.15
N GLY A 123 3.68 -5.74 2.97
CA GLY A 123 3.54 -4.75 4.04
C GLY A 123 2.16 -4.77 4.71
N ARG A 124 1.08 -5.10 3.95
CA ARG A 124 -0.28 -5.28 4.50
C ARG A 124 -0.40 -6.52 5.38
N ASN A 125 0.47 -7.52 5.23
CA ASN A 125 0.52 -8.70 6.09
C ASN A 125 1.24 -8.41 7.42
N VAL A 126 2.19 -7.47 7.40
CA VAL A 126 3.03 -7.11 8.56
C VAL A 126 2.40 -6.01 9.40
N PHE A 127 1.97 -4.91 8.77
CA PHE A 127 1.51 -3.71 9.45
C PHE A 127 -0.01 -3.65 9.58
N ALA A 128 -0.46 -3.08 10.69
CA ALA A 128 -1.87 -2.78 10.91
C ALA A 128 -2.27 -1.46 10.21
N PRO A 129 -3.52 -1.29 9.77
CA PRO A 129 -4.03 -0.02 9.28
C PRO A 129 -3.99 1.07 10.39
N PRO A 130 -4.03 2.37 10.04
CA PRO A 130 -4.32 2.90 8.71
C PRO A 130 -3.09 2.93 7.79
N TYR A 131 -3.30 2.70 6.48
CA TYR A 131 -2.23 2.71 5.48
C TYR A 131 -2.19 3.98 4.64
N ASP A 132 -3.25 4.77 4.72
CA ASP A 132 -3.51 5.96 3.93
C ASP A 132 -3.34 7.26 4.74
N VAL A 133 -2.59 7.17 5.84
CA VAL A 133 -2.23 8.32 6.68
C VAL A 133 -0.71 8.31 6.85
N PRO A 134 -0.04 9.45 6.70
CA PRO A 134 1.41 9.53 6.90
C PRO A 134 1.74 9.42 8.39
N VAL A 135 1.76 8.20 8.89
CA VAL A 135 2.17 7.87 10.26
C VAL A 135 3.51 7.16 10.18
N TYR A 136 4.54 7.73 10.81
CA TYR A 136 5.86 7.09 10.85
C TYR A 136 5.89 5.87 11.76
N ASP A 137 5.03 5.82 12.78
CA ASP A 137 4.99 4.74 13.76
C ASP A 137 3.86 3.75 13.45
N MET A 138 4.04 2.95 12.40
CA MET A 138 3.10 1.88 12.08
C MET A 138 3.21 0.72 13.07
N LYS A 139 2.06 0.28 13.57
CA LYS A 139 1.99 -0.88 14.47
C LYS A 139 2.00 -2.18 13.68
N LYS A 140 2.70 -3.19 14.20
CA LYS A 140 2.63 -4.54 13.65
C LYS A 140 1.28 -5.18 13.96
N LYS A 141 0.79 -6.03 13.06
CA LYS A 141 -0.37 -6.89 13.31
C LYS A 141 -0.03 -7.94 14.36
N GLU A 142 -0.95 -8.22 15.27
CA GLU A 142 -0.80 -9.29 16.25
C GLU A 142 -0.83 -10.68 15.59
N ASN A 143 -1.74 -10.86 14.63
CA ASN A 143 -1.91 -12.11 13.89
C ASN A 143 -1.31 -11.98 12.49
N GLN A 144 0.02 -12.11 12.40
CA GLN A 144 0.73 -12.09 11.12
C GLN A 144 0.72 -13.47 10.47
N ILE A 145 0.77 -13.49 9.13
CA ILE A 145 1.10 -14.70 8.38
C ILE A 145 2.54 -15.08 8.72
N TRP A 146 2.78 -16.36 8.93
CA TRP A 146 4.12 -16.86 9.26
C TRP A 146 5.17 -16.40 8.24
N GLY A 147 6.22 -15.79 8.74
CA GLY A 147 7.35 -15.34 7.92
C GLY A 147 7.14 -14.02 7.17
N SER A 148 6.01 -13.29 7.38
CA SER A 148 5.72 -12.03 6.66
C SER A 148 6.79 -10.96 6.86
N GLU A 149 7.34 -10.79 8.07
CA GLU A 149 8.40 -9.80 8.31
C GLU A 149 9.67 -10.14 7.51
N GLN A 150 10.06 -11.41 7.51
CA GLN A 150 11.21 -11.86 6.73
C GLN A 150 10.96 -11.74 5.23
N MET A 151 9.75 -12.08 4.77
CA MET A 151 9.36 -11.96 3.37
C MET A 151 9.39 -10.49 2.93
N LEU A 152 8.83 -9.57 3.73
CA LEU A 152 8.85 -8.14 3.44
C LEU A 152 10.28 -7.61 3.32
N ARG A 153 11.14 -7.94 4.28
CA ARG A 153 12.56 -7.58 4.24
C ARG A 153 13.25 -8.13 3.00
N SER A 154 13.11 -9.42 2.74
CA SER A 154 13.78 -10.08 1.60
C SER A 154 13.32 -9.52 0.26
N LEU A 155 12.03 -9.19 0.11
CA LEU A 155 11.50 -8.54 -1.09
C LEU A 155 12.09 -7.15 -1.29
N LEU A 156 12.19 -6.36 -0.21
CA LEU A 156 12.75 -5.01 -0.28
C LEU A 156 14.26 -5.04 -0.57
N GLU A 157 15.01 -5.94 0.07
CA GLU A 157 16.44 -6.13 -0.20
C GLU A 157 16.66 -6.53 -1.67
N ASN A 158 15.93 -7.54 -2.16
CA ASN A 158 16.03 -7.97 -3.55
C ASN A 158 15.72 -6.84 -4.53
N PHE A 159 14.64 -6.11 -4.31
CA PHE A 159 14.24 -4.96 -5.12
C PHE A 159 15.33 -3.89 -5.19
N LEU A 160 15.91 -3.52 -4.04
CA LEU A 160 16.98 -2.52 -4.01
C LEU A 160 18.27 -3.01 -4.68
N VAL A 161 18.63 -4.27 -4.52
CA VAL A 161 19.77 -4.89 -5.23
C VAL A 161 19.54 -4.84 -6.75
N GLU A 162 18.34 -5.15 -7.21
CA GLU A 162 17.99 -5.08 -8.63
C GLU A 162 18.02 -3.64 -9.16
N LEU A 163 17.50 -2.66 -8.42
CA LEU A 163 17.60 -1.25 -8.78
C LEU A 163 19.06 -0.82 -8.96
N VAL A 164 19.95 -1.17 -8.02
CA VAL A 164 21.37 -0.86 -8.13
C VAL A 164 21.99 -1.51 -9.35
N ARG A 165 21.71 -2.79 -9.61
CA ARG A 165 22.21 -3.50 -10.79
C ARG A 165 21.75 -2.89 -12.09
N ASN A 166 20.48 -2.50 -12.18
CA ASN A 166 19.89 -2.03 -13.42
C ASN A 166 20.23 -0.58 -13.73
N HIS A 167 20.37 0.28 -12.71
CA HIS A 167 20.43 1.72 -12.89
C HIS A 167 21.75 2.37 -12.42
N VAL A 168 22.58 1.65 -11.69
CA VAL A 168 23.90 2.13 -11.25
C VAL A 168 25.03 1.37 -11.93
N ILE A 169 24.89 0.04 -12.08
CA ILE A 169 25.94 -0.83 -12.60
C ILE A 169 25.78 -1.09 -14.11
N ARG A 170 24.53 -1.06 -14.61
CA ARG A 170 24.22 -1.24 -16.04
C ARG A 170 23.89 0.07 -16.73
N GLU A 171 24.81 1.01 -16.81
CA GLU A 171 24.68 2.10 -17.80
C GLU A 171 24.85 1.60 -19.27
N GLU A 172 24.99 0.30 -19.49
CA GLU A 172 25.08 -0.33 -20.81
C GLU A 172 24.21 -1.59 -20.87
N LYS A 173 22.99 -1.48 -21.39
CA LYS A 173 22.28 -2.38 -22.32
C LYS A 173 20.76 -2.33 -22.17
N ASN A 174 20.11 -2.12 -23.31
CA ASN A 174 18.66 -2.00 -23.53
C ASN A 174 17.89 -3.31 -23.46
N ASP A 175 16.63 -3.17 -22.98
CA ASP A 175 15.34 -3.80 -23.31
C ASP A 175 15.15 -5.32 -23.35
N THR A 176 14.07 -5.82 -22.69
CA THR A 176 12.78 -6.17 -23.28
C THR A 176 11.82 -6.82 -22.28
N ASP A 177 10.58 -6.49 -22.49
CA ASP A 177 9.25 -6.79 -22.01
C ASP A 177 8.89 -8.24 -21.64
N GLY A 178 8.03 -8.38 -20.61
CA GLY A 178 7.36 -9.63 -20.27
C GLY A 178 6.11 -9.40 -19.41
N SER A 179 4.94 -9.34 -20.06
CA SER A 179 3.63 -9.24 -19.39
C SER A 179 3.29 -10.53 -18.64
N ALA A 180 3.15 -10.46 -17.32
CA ALA A 180 2.61 -11.56 -16.53
C ALA A 180 1.08 -11.52 -16.51
N ASP A 181 0.46 -12.64 -16.84
CA ASP A 181 -0.99 -12.80 -16.83
C ASP A 181 -1.52 -12.80 -15.38
N PHE A 182 -2.58 -12.07 -15.20
CA PHE A 182 -3.16 -11.70 -13.93
C PHE A 182 -4.14 -12.77 -13.45
N LYS A 183 -3.85 -13.47 -12.36
CA LYS A 183 -4.73 -14.51 -11.82
C LYS A 183 -5.96 -13.89 -11.16
N SER A 184 -7.11 -14.06 -11.77
CA SER A 184 -8.41 -13.54 -11.34
C SER A 184 -8.80 -13.96 -9.91
N GLU A 185 -8.40 -15.16 -9.50
CA GLU A 185 -8.63 -15.72 -8.17
C GLU A 185 -7.89 -14.96 -7.06
N GLU A 186 -6.71 -14.41 -7.36
CA GLU A 186 -5.90 -13.67 -6.38
C GLU A 186 -6.56 -12.34 -5.97
N ILE A 187 -7.29 -11.68 -6.89
CA ILE A 187 -8.00 -10.45 -6.53
C ILE A 187 -9.11 -10.73 -5.54
N LEU A 188 -9.93 -11.75 -5.81
CA LEU A 188 -11.05 -12.07 -4.94
C LEU A 188 -10.56 -12.48 -3.57
N ALA A 189 -9.54 -13.35 -3.51
CA ALA A 189 -8.94 -13.76 -2.26
C ALA A 189 -8.39 -12.57 -1.46
N TYR A 190 -7.73 -11.62 -2.14
CA TYR A 190 -7.23 -10.41 -1.49
C TYR A 190 -8.37 -9.53 -0.96
N VAL A 191 -9.38 -9.25 -1.78
CA VAL A 191 -10.53 -8.44 -1.37
C VAL A 191 -11.29 -9.10 -0.22
N ASP A 192 -11.46 -10.43 -0.27
CA ASP A 192 -12.13 -11.19 0.78
C ASP A 192 -11.35 -11.25 2.10
N ALA A 193 -10.03 -11.13 2.04
CA ALA A 193 -9.19 -11.03 3.24
C ALA A 193 -9.16 -9.61 3.84
N HIS A 194 -9.39 -8.56 3.03
CA HIS A 194 -9.14 -7.16 3.41
C HIS A 194 -10.38 -6.25 3.29
N TYR A 195 -11.59 -6.78 3.05
CA TYR A 195 -12.79 -5.94 2.84
C TYR A 195 -13.16 -5.07 4.04
N THR A 196 -12.73 -5.42 5.25
CA THR A 196 -12.92 -4.59 6.45
C THR A 196 -12.02 -3.37 6.49
N GLU A 197 -10.97 -3.34 5.69
CA GLU A 197 -10.04 -2.22 5.58
C GLU A 197 -10.56 -1.17 4.57
N LYS A 198 -9.90 -0.02 4.51
CA LYS A 198 -10.18 0.99 3.48
C LYS A 198 -9.48 0.62 2.19
N LEU A 199 -10.19 -0.09 1.31
CA LEU A 199 -9.66 -0.48 0.00
C LEU A 199 -9.82 0.67 -1.00
N ILE A 200 -8.68 1.20 -1.48
CA ILE A 200 -8.61 2.27 -2.47
C ILE A 200 -8.47 1.65 -3.86
N LEU A 201 -9.31 2.08 -4.81
CA LEU A 201 -9.35 1.49 -6.15
C LEU A 201 -8.02 1.62 -6.91
N ASP A 202 -7.31 2.74 -6.73
CA ASP A 202 -6.00 2.95 -7.37
C ASP A 202 -4.93 2.04 -6.73
N GLU A 203 -5.00 1.81 -5.42
CA GLU A 203 -4.15 0.84 -4.74
C GLU A 203 -4.41 -0.58 -5.25
N MET A 204 -5.67 -0.97 -5.41
CA MET A 204 -6.02 -2.27 -5.98
C MET A 204 -5.48 -2.42 -7.40
N ALA A 205 -5.61 -1.39 -8.23
CA ALA A 205 -5.04 -1.39 -9.58
C ALA A 205 -3.51 -1.53 -9.55
N PHE A 206 -2.83 -0.84 -8.64
CA PHE A 206 -1.39 -0.95 -8.43
C PHE A 206 -0.97 -2.34 -7.95
N LEU A 207 -1.59 -2.86 -6.87
CA LEU A 207 -1.26 -4.16 -6.28
C LEU A 207 -1.40 -5.33 -7.25
N PHE A 208 -2.31 -5.18 -8.21
CA PHE A 208 -2.55 -6.18 -9.25
C PHE A 208 -1.97 -5.78 -10.61
N ASN A 209 -1.02 -4.85 -10.61
CA ASN A 209 -0.25 -4.42 -11.76
C ASN A 209 -1.11 -4.12 -13.00
N THR A 210 -2.13 -3.31 -12.82
CA THR A 210 -3.05 -2.90 -13.89
C THR A 210 -3.41 -1.42 -13.74
N ASN A 211 -4.07 -0.83 -14.72
CA ASN A 211 -4.65 0.49 -14.55
C ASN A 211 -6.08 0.40 -14.00
N ARG A 212 -6.55 1.50 -13.41
CA ARG A 212 -7.88 1.60 -12.79
C ARG A 212 -9.02 1.14 -13.71
N SER A 213 -8.99 1.54 -14.98
CA SER A 213 -10.04 1.18 -15.95
C SER A 213 -10.03 -0.31 -16.26
N ALA A 214 -8.86 -0.89 -16.49
CA ALA A 214 -8.69 -2.32 -16.75
C ALA A 214 -9.06 -3.15 -15.51
N PHE A 215 -8.65 -2.71 -14.30
CA PHE A 215 -9.06 -3.33 -13.05
C PHE A 215 -10.58 -3.36 -12.91
N CYS A 216 -11.26 -2.21 -13.04
CA CYS A 216 -12.71 -2.13 -12.94
C CYS A 216 -13.42 -3.04 -13.96
N LYS A 217 -12.97 -3.04 -15.20
CA LYS A 217 -13.54 -3.88 -16.28
C LYS A 217 -13.38 -5.37 -15.95
N LYS A 218 -12.17 -5.79 -15.57
CA LYS A 218 -11.84 -7.18 -15.23
C LYS A 218 -12.58 -7.63 -13.97
N PHE A 219 -12.60 -6.80 -12.91
CA PHE A 219 -13.31 -7.10 -11.67
C PHE A 219 -14.81 -7.28 -11.90
N LYS A 220 -15.43 -6.40 -12.71
CA LYS A 220 -16.85 -6.52 -13.07
C LYS A 220 -17.14 -7.76 -13.92
N ALA A 221 -16.25 -8.11 -14.84
CA ALA A 221 -16.39 -9.34 -15.63
C ALA A 221 -16.31 -10.60 -14.74
N LEU A 222 -15.43 -10.57 -13.73
CA LEU A 222 -15.22 -11.67 -12.79
C LEU A 222 -16.38 -11.87 -11.81
N THR A 223 -16.91 -10.76 -11.25
CA THR A 223 -17.89 -10.80 -10.14
C THR A 223 -19.30 -10.43 -10.53
N GLY A 224 -19.50 -9.91 -11.73
CA GLY A 224 -20.76 -9.29 -12.16
C GLY A 224 -21.04 -7.92 -11.50
N LYS A 225 -20.23 -7.48 -10.53
CA LYS A 225 -20.44 -6.28 -9.73
C LYS A 225 -19.29 -5.28 -9.90
N THR A 226 -19.56 -4.00 -9.66
CA THR A 226 -18.45 -3.05 -9.51
C THR A 226 -17.68 -3.35 -8.23
N PHE A 227 -16.39 -3.00 -8.20
CA PHE A 227 -15.55 -3.18 -7.02
C PHE A 227 -16.17 -2.59 -5.74
N VAL A 228 -16.64 -1.34 -5.83
CA VAL A 228 -17.28 -0.65 -4.69
C VAL A 228 -18.52 -1.37 -4.20
N ASN A 229 -19.37 -1.86 -5.13
CA ASN A 229 -20.58 -2.59 -4.76
C ASN A 229 -20.24 -3.94 -4.13
N TYR A 230 -19.26 -4.66 -4.66
CA TYR A 230 -18.80 -5.93 -4.10
C TYR A 230 -18.32 -5.80 -2.66
N VAL A 231 -17.42 -4.83 -2.39
CA VAL A 231 -16.93 -4.53 -1.04
C VAL A 231 -18.07 -4.09 -0.11
N SER A 232 -19.00 -3.28 -0.63
CA SER A 232 -20.18 -2.83 0.13
C SER A 232 -21.07 -4.00 0.52
N ASP A 233 -21.31 -4.93 -0.39
CA ASP A 233 -22.13 -6.12 -0.13
C ASP A 233 -21.46 -7.00 0.94
N LYS A 234 -20.15 -7.25 0.84
CA LYS A 234 -19.39 -8.01 1.86
C LYS A 234 -19.48 -7.37 3.24
N LYS A 235 -19.26 -6.04 3.33
CA LYS A 235 -19.42 -5.31 4.60
C LYS A 235 -20.85 -5.37 5.13
N LEU A 236 -21.84 -5.37 4.25
CA LEU A 236 -23.24 -5.45 4.63
C LEU A 236 -23.60 -6.83 5.17
N ASP A 237 -23.15 -7.90 4.51
CA ASP A 237 -23.37 -9.28 4.94
C ASP A 237 -22.76 -9.54 6.31
N GLU A 238 -21.50 -9.09 6.53
CA GLU A 238 -20.85 -9.22 7.82
C GLU A 238 -21.50 -8.32 8.88
N PHE A 239 -21.97 -7.14 8.50
CA PHE A 239 -22.75 -6.29 9.40
C PHE A 239 -24.03 -6.98 9.89
N PHE A 240 -24.78 -7.63 9.00
CA PHE A 240 -25.98 -8.39 9.38
C PHE A 240 -25.65 -9.51 10.35
N LYS A 241 -24.57 -10.24 10.10
CA LYS A 241 -24.09 -11.32 10.97
C LYS A 241 -23.71 -10.80 12.35
N LEU A 242 -22.85 -9.77 12.43
CA LEU A 242 -22.45 -9.16 13.70
C LEU A 242 -23.66 -8.58 14.46
N LEU A 243 -24.60 -7.96 13.74
CA LEU A 243 -25.79 -7.36 14.34
C LEU A 243 -26.75 -8.39 14.92
N SER A 244 -26.85 -9.59 14.33
CA SER A 244 -27.77 -10.66 14.74
C SER A 244 -27.16 -11.65 15.73
N GLU A 245 -25.87 -11.95 15.59
CA GLU A 245 -25.21 -13.04 16.33
C GLU A 245 -24.40 -12.56 17.53
N THR A 246 -24.17 -11.23 17.66
CA THR A 246 -23.35 -10.69 18.73
C THR A 246 -24.08 -9.61 19.54
N LYS A 247 -23.53 -9.33 20.74
CA LYS A 247 -23.97 -8.21 21.60
C LYS A 247 -23.16 -6.93 21.37
N LEU A 248 -22.36 -6.88 20.32
CA LEU A 248 -21.53 -5.72 20.01
C LEU A 248 -22.37 -4.45 19.82
N SER A 249 -21.86 -3.36 20.36
CA SER A 249 -22.41 -2.03 20.10
C SER A 249 -22.18 -1.64 18.64
N LEU A 250 -22.96 -0.69 18.13
CA LEU A 250 -22.74 -0.17 16.74
C LEU A 250 -21.37 0.48 16.58
N SER A 251 -20.76 0.97 17.66
CA SER A 251 -19.41 1.52 17.63
C SER A 251 -18.35 0.44 17.42
N GLU A 252 -18.48 -0.67 18.14
CA GLU A 252 -17.58 -1.83 17.99
C GLU A 252 -17.73 -2.47 16.61
N ILE A 253 -18.96 -2.61 16.10
CA ILE A 253 -19.20 -3.12 14.75
C ILE A 253 -18.61 -2.17 13.69
N ALA A 254 -18.73 -0.83 13.88
CA ALA A 254 -18.13 0.14 12.98
C ALA A 254 -16.60 -0.02 12.92
N ALA A 255 -15.95 -0.18 14.06
CA ALA A 255 -14.51 -0.40 14.15
C ALA A 255 -14.10 -1.71 13.46
N GLN A 256 -14.80 -2.83 13.71
CA GLN A 256 -14.50 -4.12 13.09
C GLN A 256 -14.65 -4.13 11.56
N LEU A 257 -15.62 -3.36 11.03
CA LEU A 257 -15.86 -3.26 9.59
C LEU A 257 -15.08 -2.13 8.91
N GLY A 258 -14.19 -1.46 9.64
CA GLY A 258 -13.34 -0.39 9.11
C GLY A 258 -14.13 0.84 8.65
N PHE A 259 -15.16 1.22 9.40
CA PHE A 259 -15.86 2.49 9.19
C PHE A 259 -15.29 3.57 10.11
N ASP A 260 -15.01 4.75 9.55
CA ASP A 260 -14.44 5.89 10.27
C ASP A 260 -15.34 6.40 11.42
N SER A 261 -16.64 6.09 11.38
CA SER A 261 -17.56 6.46 12.45
C SER A 261 -18.84 5.64 12.45
N THR A 262 -19.45 5.51 13.64
CA THR A 262 -20.77 4.89 13.81
C THR A 262 -21.85 5.62 12.99
N ALA A 263 -21.74 6.94 12.86
CA ALA A 263 -22.68 7.74 12.07
C ALA A 263 -22.60 7.39 10.58
N TYR A 264 -21.40 7.14 10.06
CA TYR A 264 -21.20 6.72 8.68
C TYR A 264 -21.71 5.30 8.45
N LEU A 265 -21.42 4.36 9.35
CA LEU A 265 -21.99 3.01 9.35
C LEU A 265 -23.52 3.04 9.28
N CYS A 266 -24.17 3.85 10.13
CA CYS A 266 -25.65 3.95 10.14
C CYS A 266 -26.22 4.49 8.83
N ARG A 267 -25.56 5.50 8.22
CA ARG A 267 -25.96 6.03 6.90
C ARG A 267 -25.76 4.99 5.80
N PHE A 268 -24.62 4.30 5.81
CA PHE A 268 -24.32 3.21 4.88
C PHE A 268 -25.40 2.13 4.94
N PHE A 269 -25.72 1.61 6.13
CA PHE A 269 -26.73 0.58 6.34
C PHE A 269 -28.12 1.06 5.86
N LYS A 270 -28.53 2.26 6.24
CA LYS A 270 -29.83 2.82 5.81
C LYS A 270 -29.91 2.98 4.30
N LYS A 271 -28.82 3.39 3.66
CA LYS A 271 -28.75 3.53 2.18
C LYS A 271 -28.98 2.18 1.48
N HIS A 272 -28.42 1.09 2.00
CA HIS A 272 -28.48 -0.23 1.37
C HIS A 272 -29.74 -1.04 1.75
N THR A 273 -30.33 -0.78 2.93
CA THR A 273 -31.44 -1.60 3.46
C THR A 273 -32.75 -0.84 3.60
N GLY A 274 -32.74 0.47 3.47
CA GLY A 274 -33.89 1.34 3.73
C GLY A 274 -34.22 1.50 5.23
N LYS A 275 -33.52 0.84 6.14
CA LYS A 275 -33.80 0.84 7.59
C LYS A 275 -32.60 1.27 8.41
N THR A 276 -32.83 1.76 9.63
CA THR A 276 -31.72 2.00 10.57
C THR A 276 -31.30 0.70 11.27
N PRO A 277 -30.05 0.56 11.69
CA PRO A 277 -29.58 -0.62 12.46
C PRO A 277 -30.41 -0.89 13.71
N LYS A 278 -30.76 0.15 14.46
CA LYS A 278 -31.62 0.05 15.65
C LYS A 278 -33.03 -0.45 15.30
N GLY A 279 -33.63 0.06 14.21
CA GLY A 279 -34.93 -0.41 13.74
C GLY A 279 -34.90 -1.84 13.21
N TYR A 280 -33.78 -2.28 12.68
CA TYR A 280 -33.57 -3.67 12.28
C TYR A 280 -33.49 -4.62 13.48
N ARG A 281 -32.72 -4.29 14.53
CA ARG A 281 -32.65 -5.07 15.79
C ARG A 281 -34.02 -5.22 16.45
N LEU A 282 -34.77 -4.12 16.57
CA LEU A 282 -36.12 -4.12 17.18
C LEU A 282 -37.10 -5.04 16.43
N LYS A 283 -37.07 -5.00 15.08
CA LYS A 283 -37.99 -5.79 14.25
C LYS A 283 -37.71 -7.30 14.29
N ASN A 284 -36.46 -7.70 14.57
CA ASN A 284 -36.02 -9.08 14.58
C ASN A 284 -35.89 -9.66 15.99
N ASN A 285 -36.42 -9.00 17.03
CA ASN A 285 -36.34 -9.41 18.45
C ASN A 285 -34.91 -9.73 18.91
N ILE A 286 -33.90 -9.11 18.32
CA ILE A 286 -32.51 -9.29 18.72
C ILE A 286 -32.30 -8.49 20.01
N LYS A 287 -32.18 -9.19 21.14
CA LYS A 287 -31.94 -8.57 22.46
C LYS A 287 -30.58 -7.89 22.45
N THR A 288 -30.57 -6.62 22.85
CA THR A 288 -29.34 -5.84 23.13
C THR A 288 -28.61 -6.39 24.34
#